data_38331744df1adb28f8935e0dcc34603b
#
_entry.id   38331744df1adb28f8935e0dcc34603b
#
_cell.length_a   1.000
_cell.length_b   1.000
_cell.length_c   1.000
_cell.angle_alpha   90.00
_cell.angle_beta   90.00
_cell.angle_gamma   90.00
#
_symmetry.space_group_name_H-M   'P 1'
#
loop_
_entity.id
_entity.type
_entity.pdbx_description
1 polymer ?
#
loop_
_entity_poly.entity_id
_entity_poly.type
_entity_poly.pdbx_seq_one_letter_code
_entity_poly.pdbx_strand_id
1 'polypeptide(L)'
;KRRWGALVVLPGRDPLERHLQGGITLDAEPSEAVLISLFDSHSPGHDGAVIWQDDRVTRFAVHLPLSENRQELGAGGTRHAAALGLAERCDAICLVVSEERGTVSVASAGQLHTLDKPNSLREAIETHGPSTRSRVKLQPRTALRGVLEAFGSFCMALFAWLVLVPGAAEERAELKVP
;
A
#
# COMPACT_ATOMS: atom_id res chain seq x y z
N LYS A 1 25.34 -10.73 16.43
CA LYS A 1 24.02 -10.61 15.74
C LYS A 1 24.00 -9.27 15.06
N ARG A 2 23.92 -9.23 13.73
CA ARG A 2 23.78 -7.95 13.00
C ARG A 2 22.51 -7.27 13.45
N ARG A 3 22.59 -5.99 13.78
CA ARG A 3 21.44 -5.13 14.03
C ARG A 3 21.23 -4.33 12.77
N TRP A 4 19.99 -4.24 12.32
CA TRP A 4 19.62 -3.44 11.16
C TRP A 4 18.79 -2.26 11.60
N GLY A 5 19.06 -1.10 11.00
CA GLY A 5 18.21 0.05 11.15
C GLY A 5 17.04 -0.05 10.16
N ALA A 6 15.85 0.31 10.58
CA ALA A 6 14.69 0.33 9.71
C ALA A 6 13.83 1.57 9.99
N LEU A 7 13.17 2.07 8.96
CA LEU A 7 12.20 3.15 9.04
C LEU A 7 10.99 2.79 8.16
N VAL A 8 9.85 2.57 8.80
CA VAL A 8 8.59 2.22 8.11
C VAL A 8 7.55 3.29 8.40
N VAL A 9 6.88 3.77 7.37
CA VAL A 9 5.81 4.76 7.44
C VAL A 9 4.48 4.08 7.16
N LEU A 10 3.55 4.25 8.07
CA LEU A 10 2.14 3.91 7.94
C LEU A 10 1.36 5.20 7.68
N PRO A 11 0.86 5.43 6.45
CA PRO A 11 0.11 6.63 6.11
C PRO A 11 -1.15 6.79 6.96
N GLY A 12 -1.47 8.02 7.31
CA GLY A 12 -2.74 8.40 7.89
C GLY A 12 -3.77 8.80 6.84
N ARG A 13 -4.53 9.86 7.14
CA ARG A 13 -5.50 10.46 6.21
C ARG A 13 -4.92 11.62 5.44
N ASP A 14 -3.87 12.24 5.98
CA ASP A 14 -3.19 13.37 5.36
C ASP A 14 -2.38 12.92 4.15
N PRO A 15 -2.39 13.69 3.04
CA PRO A 15 -1.58 13.37 1.87
C PRO A 15 -0.08 13.43 2.19
N LEU A 16 0.60 12.29 2.06
CA LEU A 16 2.05 12.18 2.33
C LEU A 16 2.91 12.80 1.24
N GLU A 17 2.47 12.81 -0.01
CA GLU A 17 3.27 13.12 -1.19
C GLU A 17 4.05 14.44 -1.09
N ARG A 18 3.47 15.44 -0.46
CA ARG A 18 4.10 16.76 -0.24
C ARG A 18 5.30 16.72 0.71
N HIS A 19 5.44 15.65 1.49
CA HIS A 19 6.50 15.49 2.50
C HIS A 19 7.55 14.46 2.10
N LEU A 20 7.30 13.70 1.03
CA LEU A 20 8.19 12.64 0.56
C LEU A 20 9.11 13.16 -0.54
N GLN A 21 10.38 12.74 -0.49
CA GLN A 21 11.36 13.04 -1.54
C GLN A 21 11.95 11.74 -2.07
N GLY A 22 12.01 11.60 -3.39
CA GLY A 22 12.58 10.42 -4.03
C GLY A 22 11.73 9.16 -3.80
N GLY A 23 12.41 8.04 -3.65
CA GLY A 23 11.80 6.73 -3.47
C GLY A 23 11.55 5.98 -4.76
N ILE A 24 11.53 4.66 -4.63
CA ILE A 24 11.33 3.70 -5.71
C ILE A 24 10.00 2.99 -5.48
N THR A 25 9.13 2.95 -6.47
CA THR A 25 7.87 2.20 -6.42
C THR A 25 8.17 0.70 -6.41
N LEU A 26 7.53 -0.04 -5.51
CA LEU A 26 7.72 -1.49 -5.36
C LEU A 26 6.43 -2.25 -5.59
N ASP A 27 5.35 -1.88 -4.90
CA ASP A 27 4.05 -2.55 -4.92
C ASP A 27 4.14 -4.04 -4.57
N ALA A 28 4.80 -4.37 -3.44
CA ALA A 28 5.00 -5.72 -2.96
C ALA A 28 4.10 -6.06 -1.78
N GLU A 29 3.74 -7.34 -1.67
CA GLU A 29 3.14 -7.90 -0.48
C GLU A 29 4.16 -7.91 0.67
N PRO A 30 3.82 -7.38 1.87
CA PRO A 30 4.77 -7.31 2.98
C PRO A 30 5.06 -8.71 3.53
N SER A 31 6.33 -9.02 3.62
CA SER A 31 6.83 -10.24 4.25
C SER A 31 8.14 -9.97 4.97
N GLU A 32 8.50 -10.82 5.92
CA GLU A 32 9.78 -10.73 6.61
C GLU A 32 10.95 -10.70 5.62
N ALA A 33 10.93 -11.57 4.61
CA ALA A 33 11.97 -11.66 3.60
C ALA A 33 12.10 -10.36 2.78
N VAL A 34 10.98 -9.76 2.38
CA VAL A 34 10.97 -8.47 1.65
C VAL A 34 11.55 -7.37 2.51
N LEU A 35 11.08 -7.22 3.77
CA LEU A 35 11.58 -6.18 4.67
C LEU A 35 13.06 -6.34 4.99
N ILE A 36 13.52 -7.58 5.27
CA ILE A 36 14.93 -7.88 5.47
C ILE A 36 15.76 -7.46 4.25
N SER A 37 15.30 -7.78 3.04
CA SER A 37 16.01 -7.43 1.79
C SER A 37 16.06 -5.92 1.55
N LEU A 38 15.00 -5.19 1.90
CA LEU A 38 14.95 -3.73 1.73
C LEU A 38 15.88 -2.99 2.71
N PHE A 39 15.99 -3.47 3.96
CA PHE A 39 16.80 -2.84 5.00
C PHE A 39 18.20 -3.46 5.14
N ASP A 40 18.59 -4.40 4.29
CA ASP A 40 19.97 -4.89 4.26
C ASP A 40 20.91 -3.76 3.88
N SER A 41 22.02 -3.61 4.60
CA SER A 41 23.00 -2.52 4.41
C SER A 41 23.64 -2.47 3.01
N HIS A 42 23.51 -3.53 2.21
CA HIS A 42 23.97 -3.59 0.83
C HIS A 42 22.83 -3.28 -0.18
N SER A 43 21.60 -3.15 0.31
CA SER A 43 20.46 -2.78 -0.53
C SER A 43 20.46 -1.28 -0.81
N PRO A 44 20.11 -0.83 -2.03
CA PRO A 44 19.92 0.59 -2.33
C PRO A 44 18.83 1.27 -1.46
N GLY A 45 17.94 0.47 -0.87
CA GLY A 45 16.81 0.94 -0.07
C GLY A 45 17.09 1.15 1.40
N HIS A 46 18.26 0.73 1.90
CA HIS A 46 18.54 0.73 3.35
C HIS A 46 18.61 2.14 3.98
N ASP A 47 18.89 3.16 3.17
CA ASP A 47 19.06 4.55 3.63
C ASP A 47 17.80 5.41 3.49
N GLY A 48 16.63 4.79 3.42
CA GLY A 48 15.38 5.50 3.30
C GLY A 48 14.26 4.83 4.08
N ALA A 49 13.09 5.44 4.01
CA ALA A 49 11.87 4.90 4.57
C ALA A 49 11.17 3.94 3.58
N VAL A 50 10.48 2.97 4.14
CA VAL A 50 9.50 2.11 3.45
C VAL A 50 8.11 2.66 3.73
N ILE A 51 7.30 2.84 2.70
CA ILE A 51 5.90 3.23 2.81
C ILE A 51 5.05 1.95 2.74
N TRP A 52 4.33 1.68 3.81
CA TRP A 52 3.42 0.55 3.92
C TRP A 52 1.98 1.04 4.00
N GLN A 53 1.23 0.83 2.93
CA GLN A 53 -0.13 1.32 2.77
C GLN A 53 -1.03 0.23 2.19
N ASP A 54 -2.26 0.09 2.70
CA ASP A 54 -3.28 -0.85 2.21
C ASP A 54 -2.76 -2.29 2.09
N ASP A 55 -2.06 -2.76 3.15
CA ASP A 55 -1.42 -4.08 3.24
C ASP A 55 -0.35 -4.34 2.15
N ARG A 56 0.23 -3.28 1.58
CA ARG A 56 1.30 -3.36 0.59
C ARG A 56 2.46 -2.44 0.92
N VAL A 57 3.66 -2.87 0.57
CA VAL A 57 4.83 -2.00 0.49
C VAL A 57 4.77 -1.30 -0.86
N THR A 58 4.37 -0.03 -0.85
CA THR A 58 4.15 0.74 -2.08
C THR A 58 5.40 1.43 -2.59
N ARG A 59 6.29 1.86 -1.68
CA ARG A 59 7.56 2.55 -2.02
C ARG A 59 8.63 2.23 -1.00
N PHE A 60 9.88 2.34 -1.40
CA PHE A 60 11.06 2.25 -0.51
C PHE A 60 12.14 3.27 -0.91
N ALA A 61 13.20 3.40 -0.12
CA ALA A 61 14.24 4.40 -0.29
C ALA A 61 13.68 5.84 -0.34
N VAL A 62 12.66 6.12 0.47
CA VAL A 62 12.00 7.43 0.52
C VAL A 62 12.68 8.30 1.58
N HIS A 63 13.07 9.52 1.22
CA HIS A 63 13.58 10.50 2.16
C HIS A 63 12.45 11.31 2.77
N LEU A 64 12.50 11.46 4.09
CA LEU A 64 11.54 12.19 4.90
C LEU A 64 12.15 13.50 5.41
N PRO A 65 11.31 14.50 5.74
CA PRO A 65 11.81 15.71 6.39
C PRO A 65 12.40 15.39 7.75
N LEU A 66 13.46 16.05 8.11
CA LEU A 66 14.11 15.89 9.41
C LEU A 66 13.48 16.84 10.43
N SER A 67 13.31 16.37 11.66
CA SER A 67 12.94 17.20 12.80
C SER A 67 14.17 17.90 13.38
N GLU A 68 13.99 19.14 13.80
CA GLU A 68 14.97 19.92 14.54
C GLU A 68 14.70 19.90 16.06
N ASN A 69 13.64 19.23 16.49
CA ASN A 69 13.23 19.13 17.89
C ASN A 69 14.15 18.20 18.69
N ARG A 70 15.27 18.74 19.16
CA ARG A 70 16.28 17.99 19.92
C ARG A 70 15.78 17.46 21.26
N GLN A 71 14.76 18.10 21.86
CA GLN A 71 14.20 17.63 23.14
C GLN A 71 13.48 16.30 22.96
N GLU A 72 12.64 16.21 21.93
CA GLU A 72 11.88 15.03 21.63
C GLU A 72 12.76 13.92 21.04
N LEU A 73 13.73 14.30 20.21
CA LEU A 73 14.67 13.37 19.58
C LEU A 73 15.59 12.68 20.59
N GLY A 74 16.00 13.37 21.65
CA GLY A 74 16.94 12.86 22.67
C GLY A 74 18.21 12.30 22.06
N ALA A 75 18.50 11.02 22.31
CA ALA A 75 19.64 10.30 21.74
C ALA A 75 19.32 9.57 20.41
N GLY A 76 18.24 9.94 19.73
CA GLY A 76 17.85 9.37 18.43
C GLY A 76 18.81 9.77 17.29
N GLY A 77 19.06 8.85 16.35
CA GLY A 77 19.83 9.11 15.14
C GLY A 77 18.98 9.66 13.98
N THR A 78 19.57 9.70 12.79
CA THR A 78 18.93 10.28 11.58
C THR A 78 17.56 9.68 11.26
N ARG A 79 17.38 8.35 11.39
CA ARG A 79 16.08 7.69 11.17
C ARG A 79 15.02 8.14 12.17
N HIS A 80 15.40 8.42 13.43
CA HIS A 80 14.49 8.96 14.43
C HIS A 80 14.12 10.41 14.11
N ALA A 81 15.08 11.22 13.67
CA ALA A 81 14.82 12.59 13.23
C ALA A 81 13.89 12.64 12.00
N ALA A 82 14.06 11.71 11.07
CA ALA A 82 13.20 11.56 9.89
C ALA A 82 11.76 11.13 10.27
N ALA A 83 11.63 10.17 11.16
CA ALA A 83 10.34 9.71 11.67
C ALA A 83 9.59 10.82 12.40
N LEU A 84 10.27 11.51 13.32
CA LEU A 84 9.70 12.63 14.07
C LEU A 84 9.33 13.79 13.12
N GLY A 85 10.20 14.12 12.18
CA GLY A 85 9.98 15.20 11.23
C GLY A 85 8.77 15.00 10.31
N LEU A 86 8.44 13.76 9.97
CA LEU A 86 7.19 13.45 9.28
C LEU A 86 5.99 13.51 10.23
N ALA A 87 6.10 12.93 11.44
CA ALA A 87 5.04 12.92 12.44
C ALA A 87 4.64 14.32 12.96
N GLU A 88 5.53 15.31 12.84
CA GLU A 88 5.24 16.73 13.13
C GLU A 88 4.39 17.40 12.05
N ARG A 89 4.31 16.82 10.84
CA ARG A 89 3.73 17.45 9.64
C ARG A 89 2.46 16.81 9.13
N CYS A 90 2.18 15.58 9.57
CA CYS A 90 0.99 14.83 9.16
C CYS A 90 0.63 13.76 10.20
N ASP A 91 -0.51 13.11 10.00
CA ASP A 91 -1.06 12.07 10.87
C ASP A 91 -0.49 10.67 10.60
N ALA A 92 0.63 10.56 9.90
CA ALA A 92 1.31 9.29 9.66
C ALA A 92 1.95 8.77 10.94
N ILE A 93 2.04 7.44 11.06
CA ILE A 93 2.83 6.76 12.07
C ILE A 93 4.13 6.29 11.45
N CYS A 94 5.24 6.55 12.14
CA CYS A 94 6.55 6.09 11.73
C CYS A 94 7.11 5.12 12.76
N LEU A 95 7.52 3.94 12.30
CA LEU A 95 8.19 2.92 13.09
C LEU A 95 9.68 2.97 12.81
N VAL A 96 10.49 3.10 13.86
CA VAL A 96 11.95 3.18 13.76
C VAL A 96 12.59 2.04 14.52
N VAL A 97 13.47 1.31 13.88
CA VAL A 97 14.39 0.37 14.54
C VAL A 97 15.77 1.00 14.59
N SER A 98 16.31 1.16 15.80
CA SER A 98 17.65 1.70 15.99
C SER A 98 18.72 0.67 15.63
N GLU A 99 19.59 0.99 14.69
CA GLU A 99 20.72 0.15 14.31
C GLU A 99 21.74 -0.02 15.45
N GLU A 100 21.96 1.03 16.22
CA GLU A 100 22.93 1.02 17.33
C GLU A 100 22.40 0.27 18.55
N ARG A 101 21.14 0.54 18.94
CA ARG A 101 20.55 0.06 20.19
C ARG A 101 19.67 -1.17 19.99
N GLY A 102 19.14 -1.37 18.80
CA GLY A 102 18.14 -2.42 18.48
C GLY A 102 16.79 -2.15 19.16
N THR A 103 16.56 -0.92 19.65
CA THR A 103 15.28 -0.49 20.20
C THR A 103 14.32 -0.14 19.10
N VAL A 104 13.02 -0.34 19.35
CA VAL A 104 11.95 0.09 18.45
C VAL A 104 11.31 1.34 19.03
N SER A 105 11.11 2.36 18.19
CA SER A 105 10.43 3.59 18.56
C SER A 105 9.29 3.86 17.59
N VAL A 106 8.25 4.55 18.07
CA VAL A 106 7.11 5.01 17.28
C VAL A 106 7.07 6.52 17.32
N ALA A 107 7.04 7.16 16.15
CA ALA A 107 6.79 8.60 16.04
C ALA A 107 5.37 8.82 15.53
N SER A 108 4.59 9.62 16.24
CA SER A 108 3.22 10.02 15.90
C SER A 108 2.85 11.34 16.56
N ALA A 109 2.07 12.17 15.89
CA ALA A 109 1.59 13.46 16.40
C ALA A 109 2.72 14.35 16.98
N GLY A 110 3.89 14.33 16.35
CA GLY A 110 5.06 15.12 16.78
C GLY A 110 5.77 14.61 18.03
N GLN A 111 5.50 13.39 18.47
CA GLN A 111 6.13 12.75 19.64
C GLN A 111 6.84 11.45 19.24
N LEU A 112 7.92 11.13 19.94
CA LEU A 112 8.74 9.93 19.73
C LEU A 112 8.75 9.05 20.99
N HIS A 113 8.12 7.88 20.91
CA HIS A 113 8.02 6.94 22.03
C HIS A 113 8.85 5.70 21.76
N THR A 114 9.78 5.35 22.65
CA THR A 114 10.51 4.07 22.59
C THR A 114 9.67 2.99 23.24
N LEU A 115 9.56 1.85 22.57
CA LEU A 115 8.80 0.70 23.04
C LEU A 115 9.65 -0.24 23.87
N ASP A 116 9.20 -0.55 25.08
CA ASP A 116 9.91 -1.47 25.99
C ASP A 116 9.66 -2.96 25.65
N LYS A 117 8.55 -3.25 25.00
CA LYS A 117 8.12 -4.63 24.68
C LYS A 117 7.54 -4.73 23.26
N PRO A 118 7.70 -5.87 22.57
CA PRO A 118 7.11 -6.08 21.24
C PRO A 118 5.58 -5.94 21.19
N ASN A 119 4.89 -6.31 22.27
CA ASN A 119 3.42 -6.20 22.36
C ASN A 119 2.94 -4.74 22.39
N SER A 120 3.77 -3.82 22.87
CA SER A 120 3.47 -2.38 22.89
C SER A 120 3.40 -1.78 21.48
N LEU A 121 4.01 -2.43 20.48
CA LEU A 121 3.92 -1.98 19.08
C LEU A 121 2.48 -2.09 18.54
N ARG A 122 1.83 -3.22 18.83
CA ARG A 122 0.43 -3.43 18.42
C ARG A 122 -0.49 -2.39 19.06
N GLU A 123 -0.33 -2.17 20.36
CA GLU A 123 -1.10 -1.18 21.11
C GLU A 123 -0.84 0.25 20.60
N ALA A 124 0.41 0.59 20.30
CA ALA A 124 0.77 1.88 19.72
C ALA A 124 0.13 2.10 18.33
N ILE A 125 0.13 1.07 17.48
CA ILE A 125 -0.52 1.14 16.17
C ILE A 125 -2.05 1.23 16.31
N GLU A 126 -2.65 0.48 17.23
CA GLU A 126 -4.10 0.50 17.46
C GLU A 126 -4.58 1.81 18.10
N THR A 127 -3.76 2.43 18.96
CA THR A 127 -4.10 3.67 19.69
C THR A 127 -3.85 4.92 18.84
N HIS A 128 -2.78 4.95 18.08
CA HIS A 128 -2.33 6.11 17.32
C HIS A 128 -2.48 5.91 15.80
N GLY A 129 -2.77 4.67 15.38
CA GLY A 129 -2.95 4.33 13.97
C GLY A 129 -4.15 5.07 13.39
N PRO A 130 -4.03 5.55 12.15
CA PRO A 130 -5.20 5.93 11.39
C PRO A 130 -6.12 4.72 11.48
N SER A 131 -7.40 4.94 11.79
CA SER A 131 -8.35 3.83 11.84
C SER A 131 -8.44 3.23 10.43
N THR A 132 -7.51 2.34 10.15
CA THR A 132 -7.38 1.54 8.92
C THR A 132 -8.50 0.51 8.91
N ARG A 133 -9.71 0.99 9.13
CA ARG A 133 -10.94 0.37 8.67
C ARG A 133 -11.38 1.06 7.40
N SER A 134 -10.48 1.25 6.47
CA SER A 134 -10.85 1.22 5.08
C SER A 134 -11.20 -0.25 4.80
N ARG A 135 -12.43 -0.63 5.20
CA ARG A 135 -13.10 -1.74 4.55
C ARG A 135 -12.91 -1.46 3.07
N VAL A 136 -12.09 -2.27 2.41
CA VAL A 136 -12.23 -2.49 0.99
C VAL A 136 -13.71 -2.82 0.82
N LYS A 137 -14.50 -1.81 0.52
CA LYS A 137 -15.78 -2.00 -0.14
C LYS A 137 -15.36 -2.54 -1.50
N LEU A 138 -15.19 -3.85 -1.58
CA LEU A 138 -15.46 -4.55 -2.80
C LEU A 138 -16.82 -4.00 -3.25
N GLN A 139 -16.80 -3.09 -4.21
CA GLN A 139 -18.01 -2.70 -4.91
C GLN A 139 -18.34 -3.85 -5.85
N PRO A 140 -19.25 -4.77 -5.47
CA PRO A 140 -19.65 -5.85 -6.38
C PRO A 140 -20.49 -5.32 -7.54
N ARG A 141 -20.72 -4.00 -7.60
CA ARG A 141 -21.62 -3.37 -8.56
C ARG A 141 -21.04 -3.16 -9.96
N THR A 142 -19.72 -3.06 -10.12
CA THR A 142 -19.12 -2.86 -11.45
C THR A 142 -18.89 -4.17 -12.19
N ALA A 143 -18.56 -5.25 -11.48
CA ALA A 143 -18.42 -6.57 -12.10
C ALA A 143 -19.78 -7.14 -12.57
N LEU A 144 -20.85 -6.94 -11.80
CA LEU A 144 -22.17 -7.44 -12.15
C LEU A 144 -22.80 -6.68 -13.34
N ARG A 145 -22.52 -5.37 -13.47
CA ARG A 145 -22.98 -4.60 -14.63
C ARG A 145 -22.31 -5.04 -15.94
N GLY A 146 -20.98 -5.25 -15.92
CA GLY A 146 -20.26 -5.73 -17.10
C GLY A 146 -20.71 -7.12 -17.56
N VAL A 147 -21.03 -8.01 -16.62
CA VAL A 147 -21.58 -9.34 -16.93
C VAL A 147 -22.99 -9.24 -17.48
N LEU A 148 -23.85 -8.37 -16.95
CA LEU A 148 -25.23 -8.17 -17.44
C LEU A 148 -25.26 -7.56 -18.86
N GLU A 149 -24.38 -6.62 -19.16
CA GLU A 149 -24.24 -6.00 -20.49
C GLU A 149 -23.69 -7.01 -21.52
N ALA A 150 -22.71 -7.84 -21.13
CA ALA A 150 -22.18 -8.90 -21.98
C ALA A 150 -23.24 -9.98 -22.27
N PHE A 151 -24.05 -10.36 -21.28
CA PHE A 151 -25.17 -11.30 -21.47
C PHE A 151 -26.27 -10.73 -22.35
N GLY A 152 -26.62 -9.44 -22.18
CA GLY A 152 -27.59 -8.75 -23.02
C GLY A 152 -27.19 -8.72 -24.51
N SER A 153 -25.93 -8.40 -24.80
CA SER A 153 -25.37 -8.42 -26.15
C SER A 153 -25.36 -9.82 -26.76
N PHE A 154 -25.00 -10.84 -25.97
CA PHE A 154 -24.98 -12.23 -26.43
C PHE A 154 -26.39 -12.76 -26.75
N CYS A 155 -27.38 -12.46 -25.90
CA CYS A 155 -28.79 -12.83 -26.16
C CYS A 155 -29.35 -12.15 -27.39
N MET A 156 -29.03 -10.86 -27.64
CA MET A 156 -29.43 -10.14 -28.85
C MET A 156 -28.82 -10.74 -30.12
N ALA A 157 -27.52 -11.07 -30.07
CA ALA A 157 -26.84 -11.71 -31.21
C ALA A 157 -27.41 -13.10 -31.51
N LEU A 158 -27.71 -13.89 -30.48
CA LEU A 158 -28.30 -15.21 -30.62
C LEU A 158 -29.74 -15.14 -31.18
N PHE A 159 -30.53 -14.18 -30.70
CA PHE A 159 -31.89 -13.95 -31.22
C PHE A 159 -31.88 -13.49 -32.69
N ALA A 160 -30.97 -12.57 -33.05
CA ALA A 160 -30.80 -12.12 -34.44
C ALA A 160 -30.36 -13.29 -35.36
N TRP A 161 -29.47 -14.18 -34.87
CA TRP A 161 -29.04 -15.36 -35.60
C TRP A 161 -30.17 -16.36 -35.79
N LEU A 162 -31.00 -16.60 -34.76
CA LEU A 162 -32.12 -17.51 -34.79
C LEU A 162 -33.26 -17.06 -35.73
N VAL A 163 -33.43 -15.75 -35.88
CA VAL A 163 -34.46 -15.14 -36.75
C VAL A 163 -34.00 -15.07 -38.21
N LEU A 164 -32.70 -14.80 -38.44
CA LEU A 164 -32.15 -14.61 -39.81
C LEU A 164 -31.74 -15.93 -40.49
N VAL A 165 -31.32 -16.93 -39.76
CA VAL A 165 -30.83 -18.20 -40.33
C VAL A 165 -31.91 -19.13 -40.86
N PRO A 166 -33.15 -19.22 -40.32
CA PRO A 166 -34.22 -20.05 -40.92
C PRO A 166 -34.65 -19.61 -42.33
N GLY A 167 -34.54 -18.27 -42.62
CA GLY A 167 -34.90 -17.75 -43.93
C GLY A 167 -33.95 -18.14 -45.08
N ALA A 168 -32.69 -18.43 -44.76
CA ALA A 168 -31.69 -18.80 -45.76
C ALA A 168 -31.75 -20.27 -46.24
N ALA A 169 -32.48 -21.10 -45.55
CA ALA A 169 -32.61 -22.53 -45.91
C ALA A 169 -33.73 -22.78 -46.93
N GLU A 170 -34.76 -21.94 -46.97
CA GLU A 170 -35.88 -22.10 -47.94
C GLU A 170 -35.53 -21.63 -49.36
N GLU A 171 -34.64 -20.65 -49.48
CA GLU A 171 -34.23 -20.11 -50.80
C GLU A 171 -33.37 -21.08 -51.62
N ARG A 172 -32.75 -22.09 -50.99
CA ARG A 172 -31.96 -23.13 -51.69
C ARG A 172 -32.76 -24.31 -52.20
N ALA A 173 -34.00 -24.44 -51.80
CA ALA A 173 -34.85 -25.58 -52.23
C ALA A 173 -35.56 -25.34 -53.60
N GLU A 174 -35.73 -24.06 -54.02
CA GLU A 174 -36.36 -23.77 -55.30
C GLU A 174 -35.48 -23.77 -56.54
N LEU A 175 -34.17 -23.95 -56.39
CA LEU A 175 -33.18 -23.92 -57.54
C LEU A 175 -32.80 -25.32 -58.04
N LYS A 176 -33.59 -26.38 -57.76
CA LYS A 176 -33.39 -27.73 -58.29
C LYS A 176 -34.65 -28.32 -58.87
N VAL A 177 -35.08 -27.90 -60.07
CA VAL A 177 -35.92 -28.71 -60.99
C VAL A 177 -35.50 -28.35 -62.46
N PRO A 178 -35.54 -29.29 -63.35
CA PRO A 178 -34.52 -29.75 -64.29
C PRO A 178 -34.40 -28.90 -65.53
#